data_1b3d4e725a9c5bc3ddab14a5b82e987b
#
_entry.id   1b3d4e725a9c5bc3ddab14a5b82e987b
#
_cell.length_a   1.000
_cell.length_b   1.000
_cell.length_c   1.000
_cell.angle_alpha   90.00
_cell.angle_beta   90.00
_cell.angle_gamma   90.00
#
_symmetry.space_group_name_H-M   'P 1'
#
loop_
_entity.id
_entity.type
_entity.pdbx_description
1 polymer ?
#
loop_
_entity_poly.entity_id
_entity_poly.type
_entity_poly.pdbx_seq_one_letter_code
_entity_poly.pdbx_strand_id
1 'polypeptide(L)'
;MEQKKGRVTIPTNLDVVKETLDIMNEWGADAIRDCDGTEFPQELKDTGAKIYATYYTTRKDNAWAKANPDEIQQMYIMSSFHTATSDKLEIHLMDHLYPDMLKVNTRDDITKWWEVIDRTTGEVVPASQWHYEEASGNVVITPVKPFHEYTVSFLAYIMWDPVHMYNAVVNDWKDVEPQITFDVRQPKTRAHSLERLRRFLDTHQYVDVVRFTTFFH
;
A
#
# COMPACT_ATOMS: atom_id res chain seq x y z
N MET A 1 -5.06 -45.41 20.10
CA MET A 1 -4.76 -44.56 18.90
C MET A 1 -4.83 -43.13 19.36
N GLU A 2 -3.70 -42.44 19.44
CA GLU A 2 -3.70 -41.00 19.70
C GLU A 2 -4.39 -40.33 18.53
N GLN A 3 -5.47 -39.64 18.83
CA GLN A 3 -6.21 -38.85 17.84
C GLN A 3 -5.24 -37.76 17.38
N LYS A 4 -4.78 -37.82 16.12
CA LYS A 4 -3.99 -36.73 15.52
C LYS A 4 -4.84 -35.46 15.64
N LYS A 5 -4.47 -34.56 16.55
CA LYS A 5 -5.04 -33.21 16.62
C LYS A 5 -4.81 -32.55 15.28
N GLY A 6 -5.88 -32.08 14.67
CA GLY A 6 -5.79 -31.26 13.47
C GLY A 6 -5.01 -29.98 13.81
N ARG A 7 -4.22 -29.48 12.86
CA ARG A 7 -3.58 -28.16 13.02
C ARG A 7 -4.62 -27.07 12.80
N VAL A 8 -5.03 -26.44 13.88
CA VAL A 8 -5.99 -25.34 13.83
C VAL A 8 -5.29 -24.08 14.29
N THR A 9 -5.28 -23.06 13.44
CA THR A 9 -4.73 -21.73 13.74
C THR A 9 -5.87 -20.74 13.93
N ILE A 10 -5.93 -20.11 15.09
CA ILE A 10 -6.96 -19.11 15.42
C ILE A 10 -6.38 -17.70 15.30
N PRO A 11 -7.03 -16.80 14.55
CA PRO A 11 -6.66 -15.39 14.58
C PRO A 11 -7.06 -14.78 15.93
N THR A 12 -6.25 -13.86 16.43
CA THR A 12 -6.52 -13.14 17.68
C THR A 12 -6.00 -11.72 17.63
N ASN A 13 -6.53 -10.88 18.50
CA ASN A 13 -6.01 -9.56 18.84
C ASN A 13 -6.20 -9.30 20.34
N LEU A 14 -5.77 -8.14 20.82
CA LEU A 14 -5.82 -7.81 22.25
C LEU A 14 -7.25 -7.71 22.82
N ASP A 15 -8.24 -7.41 21.98
CA ASP A 15 -9.62 -7.18 22.42
C ASP A 15 -10.40 -8.47 22.66
N VAL A 16 -9.90 -9.61 22.16
CA VAL A 16 -10.59 -10.91 22.18
C VAL A 16 -9.76 -12.05 22.78
N VAL A 17 -8.88 -11.73 23.72
CA VAL A 17 -7.97 -12.73 24.35
C VAL A 17 -8.75 -13.85 25.01
N LYS A 18 -9.79 -13.51 25.79
CA LYS A 18 -10.61 -14.50 26.50
C LYS A 18 -11.32 -15.43 25.53
N GLU A 19 -11.98 -14.87 24.53
CA GLU A 19 -12.70 -15.63 23.50
C GLU A 19 -11.73 -16.52 22.70
N THR A 20 -10.51 -16.04 22.45
CA THR A 20 -9.45 -16.83 21.82
C THR A 20 -9.10 -18.05 22.66
N LEU A 21 -8.88 -17.89 23.98
CA LEU A 21 -8.58 -18.99 24.89
C LEU A 21 -9.73 -19.99 24.97
N ASP A 22 -10.97 -19.53 25.04
CA ASP A 22 -12.15 -20.37 25.11
C ASP A 22 -12.27 -21.21 23.82
N ILE A 23 -12.13 -20.61 22.64
CA ILE A 23 -12.18 -21.32 21.35
C ILE A 23 -10.99 -22.29 21.19
N MET A 24 -9.78 -21.90 21.62
CA MET A 24 -8.63 -22.79 21.60
C MET A 24 -8.90 -24.08 22.37
N ASN A 25 -9.48 -23.96 23.57
CA ASN A 25 -9.83 -25.10 24.40
C ASN A 25 -10.94 -25.97 23.76
N GLU A 26 -11.98 -25.34 23.23
CA GLU A 26 -13.12 -26.02 22.61
C GLU A 26 -12.71 -26.78 21.34
N TRP A 27 -11.91 -26.15 20.48
CA TRP A 27 -11.52 -26.71 19.18
C TRP A 27 -10.22 -27.48 19.19
N GLY A 28 -9.48 -27.46 20.30
CA GLY A 28 -8.16 -28.08 20.40
C GLY A 28 -7.15 -27.39 19.47
N ALA A 29 -7.23 -26.05 19.35
CA ALA A 29 -6.31 -25.31 18.52
C ALA A 29 -4.88 -25.37 19.09
N ASP A 30 -3.91 -25.57 18.20
CA ASP A 30 -2.48 -25.71 18.53
C ASP A 30 -1.63 -24.54 18.04
N ALA A 31 -2.27 -23.55 17.42
CA ALA A 31 -1.61 -22.33 16.93
C ALA A 31 -2.51 -21.10 17.04
N ILE A 32 -1.87 -19.96 17.31
CA ILE A 32 -2.51 -18.64 17.30
C ILE A 32 -1.73 -17.70 16.39
N ARG A 33 -2.42 -16.74 15.79
CA ARG A 33 -1.79 -15.71 14.98
C ARG A 33 -2.33 -14.33 15.32
N ASP A 34 -1.48 -13.33 15.32
CA ASP A 34 -1.95 -11.95 15.31
C ASP A 34 -2.56 -11.55 13.95
N CYS A 35 -3.38 -10.52 13.96
CA CYS A 35 -4.00 -9.98 12.76
C CYS A 35 -3.35 -8.67 12.30
N ASP A 36 -2.67 -7.95 13.19
CA ASP A 36 -2.22 -6.56 12.98
C ASP A 36 -0.77 -6.27 13.38
N GLY A 37 -0.04 -7.27 13.86
CA GLY A 37 1.35 -7.14 14.30
C GLY A 37 1.48 -6.57 15.70
N THR A 38 0.48 -6.75 16.55
CA THR A 38 0.54 -6.39 17.98
C THR A 38 1.28 -7.44 18.80
N GLU A 39 1.83 -7.01 19.94
CA GLU A 39 2.45 -7.91 20.87
C GLU A 39 1.38 -8.76 21.59
N PHE A 40 1.62 -10.07 21.72
CA PHE A 40 0.72 -10.94 22.46
C PHE A 40 0.84 -10.74 23.97
N PRO A 41 -0.29 -10.74 24.71
CA PRO A 41 -0.29 -10.76 26.17
C PRO A 41 0.22 -12.10 26.71
N GLN A 42 0.64 -12.10 27.98
CA GLN A 42 1.30 -13.25 28.58
C GLN A 42 0.38 -14.49 28.60
N GLU A 43 -0.91 -14.30 28.81
CA GLU A 43 -1.90 -15.39 28.84
C GLU A 43 -1.91 -16.21 27.54
N LEU A 44 -1.73 -15.56 26.38
CA LEU A 44 -1.62 -16.25 25.10
C LEU A 44 -0.26 -16.92 24.92
N LYS A 45 0.82 -16.31 25.40
CA LYS A 45 2.18 -16.90 25.38
C LYS A 45 2.27 -18.18 26.21
N ASP A 46 1.55 -18.23 27.33
CA ASP A 46 1.57 -19.36 28.28
C ASP A 46 0.72 -20.56 27.81
N THR A 47 -0.04 -20.45 26.73
CA THR A 47 -0.85 -21.56 26.20
C THR A 47 -0.02 -22.73 25.67
N GLY A 48 1.25 -22.52 25.35
CA GLY A 48 2.11 -23.49 24.66
C GLY A 48 1.73 -23.73 23.20
N ALA A 49 0.77 -23.00 22.66
CA ALA A 49 0.45 -23.01 21.23
C ALA A 49 1.54 -22.32 20.41
N LYS A 50 1.66 -22.71 19.13
CA LYS A 50 2.56 -22.02 18.23
C LYS A 50 2.08 -20.62 17.94
N ILE A 51 2.99 -19.66 17.98
CA ILE A 51 2.69 -18.25 17.75
C ILE A 51 3.18 -17.80 16.38
N TYR A 52 2.24 -17.32 15.58
CA TYR A 52 2.47 -16.74 14.27
C TYR A 52 2.31 -15.22 14.37
N ALA A 53 3.39 -14.48 14.24
CA ALA A 53 3.33 -13.01 14.23
C ALA A 53 3.26 -12.47 12.82
N THR A 54 2.46 -11.42 12.64
CA THR A 54 2.40 -10.66 11.39
C THR A 54 3.45 -9.55 11.41
N TYR A 55 4.27 -9.49 10.37
CA TYR A 55 5.28 -8.44 10.22
C TYR A 55 5.09 -7.68 8.92
N TYR A 56 5.03 -6.35 9.03
CA TYR A 56 4.83 -5.46 7.89
C TYR A 56 6.17 -4.91 7.41
N THR A 57 6.60 -5.33 6.23
CA THR A 57 7.90 -4.94 5.66
C THR A 57 7.90 -3.55 5.06
N THR A 58 6.76 -3.09 4.55
CA THR A 58 6.63 -1.89 3.71
C THR A 58 5.84 -0.76 4.36
N ARG A 59 5.46 -0.87 5.61
CA ARG A 59 4.67 0.11 6.36
C ARG A 59 4.86 -0.01 7.88
N LYS A 60 4.03 0.68 8.68
CA LYS A 60 4.12 0.72 10.15
C LYS A 60 5.35 1.49 10.66
N ASP A 61 5.79 2.48 9.90
CA ASP A 61 6.81 3.45 10.32
C ASP A 61 6.63 4.79 9.60
N ASN A 62 5.53 5.46 9.91
CA ASN A 62 5.20 6.75 9.28
C ASN A 62 6.24 7.83 9.56
N ALA A 63 6.89 7.80 10.72
CA ALA A 63 7.92 8.77 11.06
C ALA A 63 9.11 8.66 10.09
N TRP A 64 9.55 7.43 9.82
CA TRP A 64 10.61 7.20 8.85
C TRP A 64 10.18 7.58 7.44
N ALA A 65 8.97 7.20 7.01
CA ALA A 65 8.44 7.53 5.68
C ALA A 65 8.35 9.04 5.46
N LYS A 66 7.84 9.79 6.44
CA LYS A 66 7.76 11.26 6.39
C LYS A 66 9.14 11.93 6.34
N ALA A 67 10.14 11.35 7.02
CA ALA A 67 11.52 11.82 6.98
C ALA A 67 12.27 11.44 5.69
N ASN A 68 11.73 10.51 4.91
CA ASN A 68 12.36 9.98 3.70
C ASN A 68 11.35 9.94 2.52
N PRO A 69 10.85 11.09 2.06
CA PRO A 69 9.78 11.14 1.06
C PRO A 69 10.18 10.52 -0.30
N ASP A 70 11.48 10.41 -0.59
CA ASP A 70 11.97 9.76 -1.80
C ASP A 70 11.86 8.24 -1.77
N GLU A 71 11.72 7.70 -0.58
CA GLU A 71 11.60 6.26 -0.34
C GLU A 71 10.14 5.79 -0.29
N ILE A 72 9.17 6.70 -0.40
CA ILE A 72 7.75 6.34 -0.46
C ILE A 72 7.49 5.55 -1.73
N GLN A 73 6.68 4.51 -1.60
CA GLN A 73 6.33 3.65 -2.73
C GLN A 73 5.61 4.45 -3.81
N GLN A 74 6.00 4.20 -5.04
CA GLN A 74 5.42 4.83 -6.23
C GLN A 74 4.77 3.78 -7.13
N MET A 75 3.82 4.23 -7.92
CA MET A 75 3.21 3.42 -8.98
C MET A 75 2.94 4.25 -10.22
N TYR A 76 2.91 3.59 -11.36
CA TYR A 76 2.36 4.15 -12.59
C TYR A 76 0.85 4.04 -12.58
N ILE A 77 0.21 5.13 -12.95
CA ILE A 77 -1.24 5.25 -13.04
C ILE A 77 -1.56 5.75 -14.44
N MET A 78 -2.63 5.22 -15.00
CA MET A 78 -3.18 5.68 -16.27
C MET A 78 -4.49 6.42 -15.99
N SER A 79 -4.65 7.61 -16.57
CA SER A 79 -5.92 8.34 -16.54
C SER A 79 -7.04 7.55 -17.23
N SER A 80 -8.28 7.96 -17.03
CA SER A 80 -9.39 7.53 -17.87
C SER A 80 -9.14 7.89 -19.35
N PHE A 81 -9.92 7.29 -20.24
CA PHE A 81 -9.93 7.65 -21.66
C PHE A 81 -10.70 8.97 -21.85
N HIS A 82 -10.11 9.90 -22.58
CA HIS A 82 -10.69 11.20 -22.85
C HIS A 82 -10.74 11.45 -24.35
N THR A 83 -11.94 11.67 -24.88
CA THR A 83 -12.15 11.98 -26.30
C THR A 83 -11.93 13.47 -26.56
N ALA A 84 -11.04 13.81 -27.47
CA ALA A 84 -10.83 15.19 -27.90
C ALA A 84 -12.01 15.69 -28.75
N THR A 85 -12.56 16.84 -28.41
CA THR A 85 -13.64 17.51 -29.19
C THR A 85 -13.16 18.73 -29.96
N SER A 86 -11.92 19.13 -29.75
CA SER A 86 -11.25 20.27 -30.44
C SER A 86 -9.80 19.91 -30.69
N ASP A 87 -8.97 20.88 -31.03
CA ASP A 87 -7.52 20.75 -31.20
C ASP A 87 -6.71 20.84 -29.89
N LYS A 88 -7.41 21.04 -28.76
CA LYS A 88 -6.86 21.08 -27.42
C LYS A 88 -7.64 20.11 -26.51
N LEU A 89 -6.94 19.37 -25.66
CA LEU A 89 -7.52 18.49 -24.65
C LEU A 89 -6.86 18.76 -23.30
N GLU A 90 -7.67 18.79 -22.25
CA GLU A 90 -7.22 18.86 -20.86
C GLU A 90 -7.69 17.61 -20.12
N ILE A 91 -6.74 16.92 -19.45
CA ILE A 91 -7.01 15.70 -18.69
C ILE A 91 -6.60 15.95 -17.25
N HIS A 92 -7.57 15.94 -16.34
CA HIS A 92 -7.30 16.02 -14.91
C HIS A 92 -6.81 14.65 -14.40
N LEU A 93 -5.57 14.59 -13.88
CA LEU A 93 -4.90 13.33 -13.57
C LEU A 93 -5.58 12.54 -12.45
N MET A 94 -6.19 13.24 -11.49
CA MET A 94 -6.77 12.62 -10.31
C MET A 94 -8.25 12.30 -10.44
N ASP A 95 -8.86 12.51 -11.61
CA ASP A 95 -10.25 12.14 -11.85
C ASP A 95 -10.45 10.63 -11.61
N HIS A 96 -11.52 10.30 -10.88
CA HIS A 96 -11.89 8.94 -10.51
C HIS A 96 -10.90 8.21 -9.57
N LEU A 97 -9.88 8.90 -9.06
CA LEU A 97 -8.97 8.36 -8.06
C LEU A 97 -9.41 8.82 -6.66
N TYR A 98 -9.11 8.01 -5.66
CA TYR A 98 -9.46 8.38 -4.28
C TYR A 98 -8.57 9.55 -3.82
N PRO A 99 -9.15 10.66 -3.31
CA PRO A 99 -8.38 11.80 -2.86
C PRO A 99 -7.42 11.41 -1.72
N ASP A 100 -6.31 12.11 -1.62
CA ASP A 100 -5.28 11.94 -0.59
C ASP A 100 -4.56 10.58 -0.55
N MET A 101 -5.04 9.57 -1.27
CA MET A 101 -4.36 8.28 -1.38
C MET A 101 -3.11 8.37 -2.25
N LEU A 102 -3.17 9.21 -3.26
CA LEU A 102 -2.11 9.37 -4.24
C LEU A 102 -1.63 10.80 -4.31
N LYS A 103 -0.34 10.98 -4.52
CA LYS A 103 0.25 12.28 -4.80
C LYS A 103 1.03 12.20 -6.09
N VAL A 104 0.67 13.02 -7.08
CA VAL A 104 1.38 13.08 -8.36
C VAL A 104 2.86 13.37 -8.10
N ASN A 105 3.74 12.58 -8.73
CA ASN A 105 5.17 12.81 -8.65
C ASN A 105 5.62 13.73 -9.80
N THR A 106 5.95 14.95 -9.44
CA THR A 106 6.44 15.99 -10.36
C THR A 106 7.95 16.24 -10.23
N ARG A 107 8.67 15.36 -9.53
CA ARG A 107 10.12 15.47 -9.37
C ARG A 107 10.81 15.16 -10.69
N ASP A 108 11.93 15.81 -10.88
CA ASP A 108 12.74 15.70 -12.08
C ASP A 108 11.97 16.11 -13.36
N ASP A 109 12.50 15.72 -14.47
CA ASP A 109 11.88 15.95 -15.77
C ASP A 109 10.79 14.90 -16.04
N ILE A 110 9.54 15.27 -15.80
CA ILE A 110 8.38 14.38 -15.96
C ILE A 110 8.24 13.80 -17.37
N THR A 111 8.77 14.49 -18.38
CA THR A 111 8.70 14.03 -19.78
C THR A 111 9.51 12.76 -20.04
N LYS A 112 10.39 12.37 -19.10
CA LYS A 112 11.15 11.13 -19.15
C LYS A 112 10.39 9.95 -18.56
N TRP A 113 9.33 10.22 -17.80
CA TRP A 113 8.63 9.22 -17.01
C TRP A 113 7.15 9.10 -17.35
N TRP A 114 6.55 10.19 -17.84
CA TRP A 114 5.14 10.20 -18.20
C TRP A 114 4.97 10.00 -19.70
N GLU A 115 3.84 9.43 -20.06
CA GLU A 115 3.48 9.20 -21.45
C GLU A 115 2.06 9.67 -21.70
N VAL A 116 1.89 10.46 -22.75
CA VAL A 116 0.57 10.75 -23.33
C VAL A 116 0.41 9.87 -24.56
N ILE A 117 -0.67 9.12 -24.63
CA ILE A 117 -0.90 8.17 -25.72
C ILE A 117 -2.21 8.50 -26.42
N ASP A 118 -2.16 8.66 -27.73
CA ASP A 118 -3.32 8.62 -28.61
C ASP A 118 -3.79 7.17 -28.73
N ARG A 119 -4.85 6.81 -28.02
CA ARG A 119 -5.36 5.44 -27.95
C ARG A 119 -6.06 4.99 -29.22
N THR A 120 -6.47 5.93 -30.07
CA THR A 120 -7.06 5.61 -31.37
C THR A 120 -6.02 5.09 -32.36
N THR A 121 -4.78 5.61 -32.28
CA THR A 121 -3.68 5.20 -33.16
C THR A 121 -2.63 4.31 -32.48
N GLY A 122 -2.53 4.37 -31.14
CA GLY A 122 -1.48 3.75 -30.34
C GLY A 122 -0.18 4.56 -30.34
N GLU A 123 -0.16 5.77 -30.89
CA GLU A 123 1.02 6.62 -30.96
C GLU A 123 1.28 7.35 -29.64
N VAL A 124 2.53 7.44 -29.23
CA VAL A 124 2.96 8.30 -28.12
C VAL A 124 3.00 9.75 -28.60
N VAL A 125 2.29 10.63 -27.90
CA VAL A 125 2.30 12.08 -28.19
C VAL A 125 3.65 12.67 -27.80
N PRO A 126 4.35 13.39 -28.69
CA PRO A 126 5.62 13.99 -28.36
C PRO A 126 5.58 14.92 -27.14
N ALA A 127 6.61 14.89 -26.29
CA ALA A 127 6.66 15.71 -25.08
C ALA A 127 6.54 17.23 -25.35
N SER A 128 6.83 17.68 -26.55
CA SER A 128 6.65 19.08 -26.95
C SER A 128 5.18 19.48 -27.19
N GLN A 129 4.26 18.53 -27.21
CA GLN A 129 2.85 18.76 -27.48
C GLN A 129 1.98 18.67 -26.21
N TRP A 130 2.57 18.48 -25.05
CA TRP A 130 1.83 18.46 -23.78
C TRP A 130 2.65 19.06 -22.63
N HIS A 131 1.95 19.51 -21.61
CA HIS A 131 2.57 19.94 -20.36
C HIS A 131 1.61 19.70 -19.19
N TYR A 132 2.17 19.61 -18.00
CA TYR A 132 1.40 19.47 -16.76
C TYR A 132 1.25 20.83 -16.09
N GLU A 133 0.02 21.17 -15.73
CA GLU A 133 -0.32 22.37 -14.95
C GLU A 133 -0.55 21.96 -13.48
N GLU A 134 0.44 22.18 -12.64
CA GLU A 134 0.37 21.76 -11.22
C GLU A 134 -0.81 22.42 -10.47
N ALA A 135 -1.14 23.67 -10.80
CA ALA A 135 -2.21 24.43 -10.14
C ALA A 135 -3.62 23.84 -10.39
N SER A 136 -3.85 23.28 -11.56
CA SER A 136 -5.13 22.66 -11.95
C SER A 136 -5.10 21.13 -11.81
N GLY A 137 -3.92 20.52 -11.76
CA GLY A 137 -3.76 19.06 -11.83
C GLY A 137 -4.00 18.48 -13.22
N ASN A 138 -4.01 19.34 -14.26
CA ASN A 138 -4.31 18.93 -15.62
C ASN A 138 -3.04 18.69 -16.44
N VAL A 139 -3.09 17.69 -17.31
CA VAL A 139 -2.22 17.60 -18.47
C VAL A 139 -2.93 18.23 -19.65
N VAL A 140 -2.33 19.27 -20.22
CA VAL A 140 -2.82 19.98 -21.40
C VAL A 140 -2.09 19.44 -22.61
N ILE A 141 -2.84 18.99 -23.62
CA ILE A 141 -2.31 18.39 -24.85
C ILE A 141 -2.77 19.27 -26.04
N THR A 142 -1.81 19.71 -26.83
CA THR A 142 -2.09 20.52 -28.04
C THR A 142 -0.92 20.45 -29.03
N PRO A 143 -1.17 20.24 -30.36
CA PRO A 143 -2.47 19.92 -30.94
C PRO A 143 -2.88 18.45 -30.70
N VAL A 144 -4.16 18.20 -30.59
CA VAL A 144 -4.76 16.87 -30.64
C VAL A 144 -5.63 16.69 -31.87
N LYS A 145 -5.90 15.46 -32.25
CA LYS A 145 -6.82 15.12 -33.34
C LYS A 145 -8.24 15.00 -32.77
N PRO A 146 -9.23 15.78 -33.27
CA PRO A 146 -10.60 15.64 -32.83
C PRO A 146 -11.14 14.22 -33.02
N PHE A 147 -11.96 13.77 -32.09
CA PHE A 147 -12.56 12.44 -32.01
C PHE A 147 -11.59 11.30 -31.78
N HIS A 148 -10.30 11.59 -31.50
CA HIS A 148 -9.37 10.60 -30.96
C HIS A 148 -9.48 10.53 -29.43
N GLU A 149 -9.17 9.36 -28.87
CA GLU A 149 -9.10 9.12 -27.43
C GLU A 149 -7.67 9.21 -26.95
N TYR A 150 -7.46 9.84 -25.79
CA TYR A 150 -6.16 10.03 -25.20
C TYR A 150 -6.15 9.55 -23.74
N THR A 151 -4.98 9.09 -23.29
CA THR A 151 -4.70 8.81 -21.89
C THR A 151 -3.35 9.38 -21.49
N VAL A 152 -3.19 9.64 -20.21
CA VAL A 152 -1.91 9.99 -19.60
C VAL A 152 -1.51 8.89 -18.64
N SER A 153 -0.29 8.36 -18.80
CA SER A 153 0.34 7.49 -17.82
C SER A 153 1.36 8.31 -17.03
N PHE A 154 1.25 8.32 -15.72
CA PHE A 154 2.06 9.16 -14.84
C PHE A 154 2.48 8.43 -13.57
N LEU A 155 3.52 8.96 -12.91
CA LEU A 155 3.99 8.45 -11.62
C LEU A 155 3.27 9.17 -10.47
N ALA A 156 2.88 8.39 -9.47
CA ALA A 156 2.36 8.91 -8.22
C ALA A 156 2.95 8.20 -7.01
N TYR A 157 3.10 8.93 -5.90
CA TYR A 157 3.39 8.35 -4.58
C TYR A 157 2.12 7.79 -3.96
N ILE A 158 2.24 6.64 -3.31
CA ILE A 158 1.16 6.03 -2.52
C ILE A 158 1.25 6.59 -1.10
N MET A 159 0.38 7.54 -0.77
CA MET A 159 0.42 8.27 0.49
C MET A 159 -0.13 7.48 1.68
N TRP A 160 -0.95 6.46 1.40
CA TRP A 160 -1.39 5.49 2.40
C TRP A 160 -1.78 4.16 1.75
N ASP A 161 -1.60 3.09 2.51
CA ASP A 161 -1.82 1.72 2.04
C ASP A 161 -3.31 1.47 1.71
N PRO A 162 -3.68 1.07 0.49
CA PRO A 162 -5.06 0.75 0.11
C PRO A 162 -5.79 -0.26 0.99
N VAL A 163 -5.09 -1.06 1.79
CA VAL A 163 -5.77 -1.92 2.79
C VAL A 163 -6.55 -1.11 3.83
N HIS A 164 -6.24 0.17 3.96
CA HIS A 164 -6.96 1.11 4.81
C HIS A 164 -8.19 1.75 4.14
N MET A 165 -8.58 1.33 2.93
CA MET A 165 -9.74 1.89 2.23
C MET A 165 -11.01 1.87 3.09
N TYR A 166 -11.21 0.82 3.89
CA TYR A 166 -12.32 0.76 4.83
C TYR A 166 -12.25 1.88 5.88
N ASN A 167 -11.08 2.15 6.43
CA ASN A 167 -10.89 3.24 7.40
C ASN A 167 -11.13 4.61 6.77
N ALA A 168 -10.71 4.80 5.52
CA ALA A 168 -10.91 6.04 4.78
C ALA A 168 -12.39 6.27 4.44
N VAL A 169 -13.09 5.25 3.94
CA VAL A 169 -14.44 5.39 3.37
C VAL A 169 -15.54 5.26 4.44
N VAL A 170 -15.35 4.39 5.43
CA VAL A 170 -16.38 4.04 6.41
C VAL A 170 -16.13 4.68 7.76
N ASN A 171 -14.88 4.69 8.23
CA ASN A 171 -14.54 5.14 9.58
C ASN A 171 -14.05 6.59 9.65
N ASP A 172 -13.87 7.26 8.51
CA ASP A 172 -13.32 8.62 8.47
C ASP A 172 -12.02 8.74 9.30
N TRP A 173 -11.15 7.74 9.16
CA TRP A 173 -9.87 7.61 9.87
C TRP A 173 -9.95 7.70 11.40
N LYS A 174 -11.10 7.47 12.01
CA LYS A 174 -11.24 7.47 13.46
C LYS A 174 -10.30 6.45 14.08
N ASP A 175 -9.47 6.91 15.00
CA ASP A 175 -8.51 6.11 15.78
C ASP A 175 -7.46 5.35 14.97
N VAL A 176 -7.34 5.63 13.67
CA VAL A 176 -6.38 4.97 12.78
C VAL A 176 -5.59 5.99 11.97
N GLU A 177 -4.28 6.06 12.16
CA GLU A 177 -3.41 6.88 11.31
C GLU A 177 -3.21 6.19 9.95
N PRO A 178 -3.37 6.92 8.82
CA PRO A 178 -2.99 6.40 7.49
C PRO A 178 -1.56 5.88 7.47
N GLN A 179 -1.35 4.64 7.04
CA GLN A 179 -0.02 4.04 6.99
C GLN A 179 0.65 4.31 5.65
N ILE A 180 1.73 5.08 5.67
CA ILE A 180 2.50 5.40 4.47
C ILE A 180 3.33 4.18 4.08
N THR A 181 3.25 3.81 2.80
CA THR A 181 4.04 2.70 2.25
C THR A 181 5.40 3.18 1.78
N PHE A 182 6.44 2.36 1.96
CA PHE A 182 7.78 2.64 1.46
C PHE A 182 8.31 1.49 0.59
N ASP A 183 9.17 1.84 -0.36
CA ASP A 183 9.62 0.94 -1.42
C ASP A 183 10.90 0.17 -1.03
N VAL A 184 10.74 -1.09 -0.65
CA VAL A 184 11.87 -1.97 -0.29
C VAL A 184 12.83 -2.28 -1.46
N ARG A 185 12.49 -1.92 -2.69
CA ARG A 185 13.43 -1.99 -3.82
C ARG A 185 14.52 -0.95 -3.70
N GLN A 186 14.25 0.15 -3.02
CA GLN A 186 15.23 1.17 -2.73
C GLN A 186 16.28 0.67 -1.70
N PRO A 187 17.57 0.85 -1.93
CA PRO A 187 18.62 0.36 -1.02
C PRO A 187 18.50 0.86 0.42
N LYS A 188 18.14 2.13 0.59
CA LYS A 188 17.96 2.77 1.90
C LYS A 188 16.76 2.18 2.65
N THR A 189 15.64 2.06 1.97
CA THR A 189 14.43 1.42 2.52
C THR A 189 14.69 -0.03 2.90
N ARG A 190 15.38 -0.78 2.04
CA ARG A 190 15.73 -2.17 2.32
C ARG A 190 16.61 -2.30 3.56
N ALA A 191 17.61 -1.46 3.71
CA ALA A 191 18.47 -1.44 4.89
C ALA A 191 17.68 -1.14 6.17
N HIS A 192 16.80 -0.14 6.13
CA HIS A 192 15.89 0.20 7.23
C HIS A 192 14.94 -0.95 7.59
N SER A 193 14.31 -1.58 6.59
CA SER A 193 13.38 -2.70 6.82
C SER A 193 14.08 -3.92 7.43
N LEU A 194 15.33 -4.20 7.01
CA LEU A 194 16.13 -5.28 7.61
C LEU A 194 16.50 -4.97 9.06
N GLU A 195 16.83 -3.73 9.39
CA GLU A 195 17.15 -3.34 10.77
C GLU A 195 15.92 -3.40 11.66
N ARG A 196 14.76 -2.99 11.17
CA ARG A 196 13.48 -3.14 11.88
C ARG A 196 13.15 -4.62 12.12
N LEU A 197 13.38 -5.47 11.12
CA LEU A 197 13.15 -6.92 11.26
C LEU A 197 14.06 -7.53 12.33
N ARG A 198 15.34 -7.17 12.36
CA ARG A 198 16.27 -7.63 13.42
C ARG A 198 15.76 -7.26 14.80
N ARG A 199 15.41 -5.98 15.00
CA ARG A 199 14.84 -5.52 16.28
C ARG A 199 13.57 -6.25 16.65
N PHE A 200 12.68 -6.51 15.68
CA PHE A 200 11.48 -7.29 15.90
C PHE A 200 11.81 -8.71 16.39
N LEU A 201 12.73 -9.41 15.73
CA LEU A 201 13.13 -10.75 16.11
C LEU A 201 13.79 -10.79 17.52
N ASP A 202 14.60 -9.79 17.85
CA ASP A 202 15.24 -9.67 19.14
C ASP A 202 14.25 -9.46 20.28
N THR A 203 13.16 -8.75 20.03
CA THR A 203 12.15 -8.43 21.05
C THR A 203 11.00 -9.44 21.11
N HIS A 204 10.80 -10.26 20.07
CA HIS A 204 9.68 -11.20 19.94
C HIS A 204 10.16 -12.67 19.89
N GLN A 205 11.07 -13.03 20.80
CA GLN A 205 11.65 -14.38 20.85
C GLN A 205 10.63 -15.49 21.16
N TYR A 206 9.43 -15.14 21.60
CA TYR A 206 8.32 -16.07 21.82
C TYR A 206 7.59 -16.47 20.53
N VAL A 207 7.93 -15.86 19.39
CA VAL A 207 7.30 -16.13 18.10
C VAL A 207 7.94 -17.33 17.42
N ASP A 208 7.14 -18.31 17.03
CA ASP A 208 7.60 -19.47 16.27
C ASP A 208 7.71 -19.21 14.77
N VAL A 209 6.81 -18.40 14.23
CA VAL A 209 6.72 -18.13 12.79
C VAL A 209 6.42 -16.65 12.53
N VAL A 210 7.26 -16.02 11.74
CA VAL A 210 7.02 -14.65 11.23
C VAL A 210 6.33 -14.73 9.88
N ARG A 211 5.15 -14.13 9.79
CA ARG A 211 4.40 -13.98 8.53
C ARG A 211 4.66 -12.60 7.97
N PHE A 212 5.33 -12.54 6.83
CA PHE A 212 5.49 -11.28 6.12
C PHE A 212 4.18 -10.91 5.44
N THR A 213 3.74 -9.69 5.69
CA THR A 213 2.61 -9.09 5.00
C THR A 213 3.13 -7.97 4.12
N THR A 214 3.02 -8.18 2.82
CA THR A 214 3.36 -7.21 1.80
C THR A 214 2.13 -7.02 0.93
N PHE A 215 1.65 -5.79 0.85
CA PHE A 215 0.66 -5.39 -0.15
C PHE A 215 1.41 -4.46 -1.09
N PHE A 216 1.17 -4.58 -2.36
CA PHE A 216 1.86 -3.90 -3.45
C PHE A 216 3.28 -4.38 -3.72
N HIS A 217 3.36 -4.99 -4.85
CA HIS A 217 4.60 -5.41 -5.49
C HIS A 217 4.70 -4.75 -6.86
#